data_c3018b8b78fb1e73d0109c61e5971c15
#
_entry.id   c3018b8b78fb1e73d0109c61e5971c15
#
_cell.length_a   1.000
_cell.length_b   1.000
_cell.length_c   1.000
_cell.angle_alpha   90.00
_cell.angle_beta   90.00
_cell.angle_gamma   90.00
#
_symmetry.space_group_name_H-M   'P 1'
#
loop_
_entity.id
_entity.type
_entity.pdbx_description
1 polymer ?
#
loop_
_entity_poly.entity_id
_entity_poly.type
_entity_poly.pdbx_seq_one_letter_code
_entity_poly.pdbx_strand_id
1 'polypeptide(L)'
;RAALAKLPRTLPTFDRVGRKTMTFRSRTKGTRRVILLAGCAQRALDPRINASTIRVLNKLGVEVTVREEAFCCGALAHHIGDAGAAREAVRATLLSWQEELDKGDVDAIVANASGCGTMVKDYAHMVGDDPELAGIAARVSALARDVSEVIADLPLAGIVTPAPEGRGSITYHSACSLQHGQKIHDLPMQLLREVGYEVKQPVEPHLCCGSAGVYNILQPEMAEGLRQRKLENISRAGAPMVAAGNIGCIQQLDGDIPVRHTIQYIDWACGGPPAV
;
A
#
# COMPACT_ATOMS: atom_id res chain seq x y z
N ARG A 1 -10.97 24.44 4.34
CA ARG A 1 -12.17 23.71 4.79
C ARG A 1 -12.39 22.42 4.02
N ALA A 2 -12.22 22.42 2.68
CA ALA A 2 -12.37 21.21 1.86
C ALA A 2 -11.43 20.06 2.27
N ALA A 3 -10.17 20.36 2.62
CA ALA A 3 -9.20 19.36 3.10
C ALA A 3 -9.64 18.72 4.42
N LEU A 4 -10.22 19.49 5.34
CA LEU A 4 -10.71 18.98 6.62
C LEU A 4 -11.93 18.06 6.47
N ALA A 5 -12.76 18.28 5.45
CA ALA A 5 -13.91 17.43 5.16
C ALA A 5 -13.50 16.03 4.62
N LYS A 6 -12.27 15.88 4.15
CA LYS A 6 -11.71 14.61 3.65
C LYS A 6 -10.98 13.80 4.74
N LEU A 7 -10.79 14.39 5.93
CA LEU A 7 -10.22 13.65 7.06
C LEU A 7 -11.27 12.74 7.71
N PRO A 8 -10.88 11.55 8.20
CA PRO A 8 -11.79 10.71 8.96
C PRO A 8 -12.30 11.47 10.19
N ARG A 9 -13.57 11.30 10.55
CA ARG A 9 -14.20 11.98 11.71
C ARG A 9 -13.51 11.64 13.02
N THR A 10 -12.93 10.46 13.11
CA THR A 10 -12.12 9.99 14.24
C THR A 10 -10.79 9.50 13.71
N LEU A 11 -9.70 10.06 14.20
CA LEU A 11 -8.37 9.52 13.88
C LEU A 11 -8.20 8.20 14.64
N PRO A 12 -7.68 7.15 13.97
CA PRO A 12 -7.36 5.89 14.62
C PRO A 12 -6.28 6.11 15.68
N THR A 13 -6.20 5.22 16.65
CA THR A 13 -5.12 5.24 17.65
C THR A 13 -3.79 5.19 16.90
N PHE A 14 -2.94 6.18 17.16
CA PHE A 14 -1.69 6.35 16.44
C PHE A 14 -0.79 5.12 16.63
N ASP A 15 -0.43 4.47 15.53
CA ASP A 15 0.43 3.28 15.56
C ASP A 15 1.88 3.66 15.92
N ARG A 16 2.54 2.73 16.60
CA ARG A 16 3.97 2.84 16.94
C ARG A 16 4.88 2.39 15.80
N VAL A 17 4.33 1.72 14.77
CA VAL A 17 5.11 1.27 13.60
C VAL A 17 5.75 2.47 12.89
N GLY A 18 7.08 2.46 12.78
CA GLY A 18 7.86 3.54 12.19
C GLY A 18 8.07 4.79 13.07
N ARG A 19 7.75 4.74 14.38
CA ARG A 19 8.19 5.77 15.35
C ARG A 19 9.59 5.54 15.87
N LYS A 20 10.07 4.32 15.74
CA LYS A 20 11.43 3.87 16.00
C LYS A 20 11.78 2.83 14.96
N THR A 21 13.04 2.69 14.66
CA THR A 21 13.51 1.56 13.88
C THR A 21 13.15 0.28 14.62
N MET A 22 12.42 -0.61 13.95
CA MET A 22 11.91 -1.87 14.53
C MET A 22 12.07 -3.00 13.54
N THR A 23 12.50 -4.15 14.04
CA THR A 23 12.51 -5.41 13.28
C THR A 23 11.50 -6.37 13.88
N PHE A 24 10.56 -6.80 13.05
CA PHE A 24 9.52 -7.77 13.38
C PHE A 24 9.95 -9.14 12.85
N ARG A 25 10.39 -10.00 13.77
CA ARG A 25 10.89 -11.33 13.42
C ARG A 25 9.78 -12.32 13.20
N SER A 26 9.92 -13.14 12.17
CA SER A 26 9.05 -14.29 11.99
C SER A 26 9.28 -15.32 13.11
N ARG A 27 8.22 -16.03 13.51
CA ARG A 27 8.29 -17.17 14.42
C ARG A 27 8.73 -18.45 13.72
N THR A 28 8.53 -18.55 12.42
CA THR A 28 9.05 -19.61 11.58
C THR A 28 10.42 -19.20 11.09
N LYS A 29 11.38 -20.14 11.03
CA LYS A 29 12.71 -19.88 10.45
C LYS A 29 12.53 -19.59 8.95
N GLY A 30 12.26 -18.34 8.61
CA GLY A 30 12.29 -17.83 7.25
C GLY A 30 13.68 -17.31 6.92
N THR A 31 14.01 -17.35 5.64
CA THR A 31 15.28 -16.84 5.12
C THR A 31 15.13 -15.47 4.47
N ARG A 32 13.89 -15.00 4.28
CA ARG A 32 13.63 -13.72 3.60
C ARG A 32 13.53 -12.57 4.58
N ARG A 33 14.10 -11.45 4.19
CA ARG A 33 14.10 -10.21 4.95
C ARG A 33 13.71 -9.03 4.06
N VAL A 34 12.77 -8.22 4.52
CA VAL A 34 12.28 -7.05 3.78
C VAL A 34 12.32 -5.78 4.62
N ILE A 35 12.44 -4.64 3.93
CA ILE A 35 12.23 -3.32 4.53
C ILE A 35 10.83 -2.85 4.13
N LEU A 36 10.00 -2.47 5.10
CA LEU A 36 8.67 -1.92 4.86
C LEU A 36 8.68 -0.40 4.95
N LEU A 37 8.23 0.27 3.90
CA LEU A 37 7.91 1.70 3.92
C LEU A 37 6.58 1.91 4.67
N ALA A 38 6.63 2.46 5.88
CA ALA A 38 5.43 2.65 6.70
C ALA A 38 4.44 3.70 6.12
N GLY A 39 4.91 4.64 5.28
CA GLY A 39 4.11 5.66 4.62
C GLY A 39 3.59 6.76 5.55
N CYS A 40 3.66 8.02 5.14
CA CYS A 40 3.27 9.16 5.96
C CYS A 40 1.75 9.22 6.20
N ALA A 41 0.96 9.21 5.12
CA ALA A 41 -0.50 9.27 5.18
C ALA A 41 -1.12 8.02 5.81
N GLN A 42 -0.62 6.84 5.46
CA GLN A 42 -1.15 5.57 5.92
C GLN A 42 -1.02 5.38 7.43
N ARG A 43 0.11 5.78 8.02
CA ARG A 43 0.32 5.76 9.48
C ARG A 43 -0.70 6.59 10.24
N ALA A 44 -1.17 7.69 9.66
CA ALA A 44 -2.14 8.59 10.26
C ALA A 44 -3.58 8.18 9.99
N LEU A 45 -3.89 7.71 8.77
CA LEU A 45 -5.26 7.48 8.32
C LEU A 45 -5.76 6.04 8.58
N ASP A 46 -4.92 5.04 8.36
CA ASP A 46 -5.20 3.64 8.74
C ASP A 46 -3.91 2.85 9.03
N PRO A 47 -3.39 2.96 10.26
CA PRO A 47 -2.18 2.25 10.69
C PRO A 47 -2.34 0.72 10.67
N ARG A 48 -3.58 0.20 10.67
CA ARG A 48 -3.86 -1.24 10.61
C ARG A 48 -3.32 -1.88 9.33
N ILE A 49 -3.17 -1.11 8.24
CA ILE A 49 -2.59 -1.61 6.99
C ILE A 49 -1.15 -2.11 7.21
N ASN A 50 -0.32 -1.31 7.91
CA ASN A 50 1.05 -1.72 8.24
C ASN A 50 1.07 -2.93 9.19
N ALA A 51 0.20 -2.92 10.19
CA ALA A 51 0.09 -4.04 11.14
C ALA A 51 -0.33 -5.34 10.44
N SER A 52 -1.29 -5.28 9.50
CA SER A 52 -1.71 -6.42 8.69
C SER A 52 -0.60 -6.92 7.78
N THR A 53 0.13 -5.99 7.13
CA THR A 53 1.29 -6.32 6.30
C THR A 53 2.34 -7.10 7.10
N ILE A 54 2.71 -6.61 8.27
CA ILE A 54 3.71 -7.24 9.14
C ILE A 54 3.22 -8.62 9.58
N ARG A 55 1.96 -8.77 10.01
CA ARG A 55 1.41 -10.05 10.45
C ARG A 55 1.41 -11.10 9.35
N VAL A 56 0.94 -10.74 8.15
CA VAL A 56 0.91 -11.67 7.01
C VAL A 56 2.32 -12.08 6.62
N LEU A 57 3.22 -11.14 6.43
CA LEU A 57 4.62 -11.42 6.06
C LEU A 57 5.32 -12.28 7.12
N ASN A 58 5.15 -11.97 8.42
CA ASN A 58 5.73 -12.79 9.49
C ASN A 58 5.16 -14.22 9.54
N LYS A 59 3.85 -14.40 9.29
CA LYS A 59 3.26 -15.75 9.18
C LYS A 59 3.83 -16.54 8.01
N LEU A 60 4.19 -15.85 6.93
CA LEU A 60 4.83 -16.43 5.74
C LEU A 60 6.35 -16.62 5.88
N GLY A 61 6.92 -16.39 7.06
CA GLY A 61 8.34 -16.61 7.29
C GLY A 61 9.24 -15.43 6.95
N VAL A 62 8.70 -14.25 6.65
CA VAL A 62 9.46 -13.06 6.28
C VAL A 62 9.71 -12.16 7.49
N GLU A 63 10.96 -11.77 7.72
CA GLU A 63 11.33 -10.74 8.68
C GLU A 63 11.10 -9.35 8.08
N VAL A 64 10.47 -8.46 8.84
CA VAL A 64 10.11 -7.11 8.39
C VAL A 64 10.84 -6.06 9.22
N THR A 65 11.68 -5.24 8.59
CA THR A 65 12.32 -4.07 9.22
C THR A 65 11.59 -2.80 8.78
N VAL A 66 11.30 -1.92 9.73
CA VAL A 66 10.75 -0.57 9.48
C VAL A 66 11.72 0.44 10.04
N ARG A 67 12.17 1.38 9.22
CA ARG A 67 13.08 2.46 9.63
C ARG A 67 12.27 3.71 10.01
N GLU A 68 12.69 4.38 11.09
CA GLU A 68 12.00 5.58 11.60
C GLU A 68 12.07 6.73 10.61
N GLU A 69 13.24 6.98 10.05
CA GLU A 69 13.53 8.12 9.18
C GLU A 69 12.91 7.97 7.78
N ALA A 70 12.66 6.72 7.36
CA ALA A 70 12.05 6.40 6.06
C ALA A 70 10.51 6.39 6.17
N PHE A 71 9.89 7.53 6.49
CA PHE A 71 8.45 7.57 6.67
C PHE A 71 7.66 8.13 5.47
N CYS A 72 8.32 8.83 4.53
CA CYS A 72 7.67 9.47 3.38
C CYS A 72 8.41 9.19 2.09
N CYS A 73 7.69 8.70 1.08
CA CYS A 73 8.26 8.45 -0.25
C CYS A 73 8.50 9.72 -1.09
N GLY A 74 8.05 10.89 -0.67
CA GLY A 74 8.16 12.13 -1.42
C GLY A 74 7.08 12.37 -2.48
N ALA A 75 6.18 11.41 -2.75
CA ALA A 75 5.22 11.48 -3.85
C ALA A 75 4.29 12.71 -3.78
N LEU A 76 3.82 13.11 -2.59
CA LEU A 76 2.90 14.25 -2.49
C LEU A 76 3.58 15.56 -2.89
N ALA A 77 4.80 15.81 -2.41
CA ALA A 77 5.58 16.98 -2.80
C ALA A 77 5.87 16.96 -4.31
N HIS A 78 6.26 15.81 -4.86
CA HIS A 78 6.49 15.65 -6.29
C HIS A 78 5.25 16.00 -7.13
N HIS A 79 4.07 15.51 -6.74
CA HIS A 79 2.82 15.72 -7.47
C HIS A 79 2.30 17.17 -7.45
N ILE A 80 2.69 17.97 -6.47
CA ILE A 80 2.38 19.41 -6.44
C ILE A 80 3.47 20.29 -7.06
N GLY A 81 4.54 19.69 -7.62
CA GLY A 81 5.63 20.40 -8.27
C GLY A 81 6.70 20.92 -7.31
N ASP A 82 6.66 20.57 -6.01
CA ASP A 82 7.72 20.90 -5.05
C ASP A 82 8.87 19.90 -5.17
N ALA A 83 9.70 20.10 -6.20
CA ALA A 83 10.83 19.22 -6.50
C ALA A 83 11.87 19.21 -5.37
N GLY A 84 12.06 20.33 -4.66
CA GLY A 84 12.98 20.44 -3.54
C GLY A 84 12.59 19.55 -2.38
N ALA A 85 11.36 19.70 -1.88
CA ALA A 85 10.83 18.87 -0.80
C ALA A 85 10.72 17.39 -1.20
N ALA A 86 10.40 17.10 -2.46
CA ALA A 86 10.38 15.73 -2.96
C ALA A 86 11.77 15.09 -2.90
N ARG A 87 12.80 15.78 -3.40
CA ARG A 87 14.19 15.30 -3.40
C ARG A 87 14.74 15.12 -1.99
N GLU A 88 14.42 16.02 -1.06
CA GLU A 88 14.80 15.90 0.35
C GLU A 88 14.19 14.65 1.00
N ALA A 89 12.91 14.39 0.77
CA ALA A 89 12.22 13.18 1.29
C ALA A 89 12.83 11.90 0.71
N VAL A 90 13.15 11.89 -0.59
CA VAL A 90 13.82 10.76 -1.26
C VAL A 90 15.21 10.55 -0.66
N ARG A 91 16.01 11.61 -0.50
CA ARG A 91 17.35 11.54 0.12
C ARG A 91 17.29 10.95 1.53
N ALA A 92 16.40 11.47 2.39
CA ALA A 92 16.24 10.98 3.76
C ALA A 92 15.87 9.49 3.80
N THR A 93 14.97 9.07 2.91
CA THR A 93 14.54 7.68 2.80
C THR A 93 15.68 6.78 2.32
N LEU A 94 16.41 7.16 1.29
CA LEU A 94 17.55 6.40 0.76
C LEU A 94 18.64 6.20 1.81
N LEU A 95 19.05 7.27 2.48
CA LEU A 95 20.09 7.22 3.52
C LEU A 95 19.67 6.37 4.72
N SER A 96 18.39 6.44 5.11
CA SER A 96 17.85 5.60 6.18
C SER A 96 17.89 4.11 5.83
N TRP A 97 17.69 3.74 4.57
CA TRP A 97 17.73 2.35 4.13
C TRP A 97 19.13 1.82 3.84
N GLN A 98 20.09 2.71 3.58
CA GLN A 98 21.46 2.33 3.22
C GLN A 98 22.08 1.37 4.25
N GLU A 99 21.97 1.70 5.54
CA GLU A 99 22.49 0.86 6.63
C GLU A 99 21.95 -0.58 6.58
N GLU A 100 20.64 -0.73 6.29
CA GLU A 100 20.01 -2.06 6.20
C GLU A 100 20.44 -2.80 4.92
N LEU A 101 20.55 -2.07 3.82
CA LEU A 101 20.98 -2.63 2.54
C LEU A 101 22.45 -3.08 2.58
N ASP A 102 23.31 -2.37 3.29
CA ASP A 102 24.74 -2.67 3.39
C ASP A 102 25.01 -3.94 4.26
N LYS A 103 24.03 -4.36 5.06
CA LYS A 103 24.05 -5.68 5.75
C LYS A 103 23.91 -6.86 4.78
N GLY A 104 23.43 -6.63 3.56
CA GLY A 104 23.55 -7.53 2.41
C GLY A 104 22.42 -8.55 2.20
N ASP A 105 21.45 -8.67 3.09
CA ASP A 105 20.44 -9.74 3.11
C ASP A 105 18.99 -9.24 2.97
N VAL A 106 18.78 -8.12 2.26
CA VAL A 106 17.44 -7.56 1.98
C VAL A 106 16.94 -8.07 0.63
N ASP A 107 15.85 -8.83 0.65
CA ASP A 107 15.23 -9.41 -0.55
C ASP A 107 14.32 -8.43 -1.30
N ALA A 108 13.65 -7.51 -0.56
CA ALA A 108 12.78 -6.52 -1.15
C ALA A 108 12.59 -5.28 -0.24
N ILE A 109 12.25 -4.17 -0.88
CA ILE A 109 11.71 -2.97 -0.23
C ILE A 109 10.23 -2.93 -0.54
N VAL A 110 9.40 -3.12 0.48
CA VAL A 110 7.95 -3.30 0.34
C VAL A 110 7.23 -1.98 0.51
N ALA A 111 6.40 -1.62 -0.46
CA ALA A 111 5.41 -0.59 -0.33
C ALA A 111 4.01 -1.21 -0.32
N ASN A 112 3.19 -0.86 0.66
CA ASN A 112 1.79 -1.28 0.75
C ASN A 112 0.81 -0.13 0.48
N ALA A 113 1.28 0.93 -0.16
CA ALA A 113 0.48 1.99 -0.76
C ALA A 113 0.98 2.19 -2.18
N SER A 114 0.17 1.86 -3.18
CA SER A 114 0.61 1.79 -4.58
C SER A 114 1.20 3.10 -5.13
N GLY A 115 0.68 4.26 -4.67
CA GLY A 115 1.27 5.55 -5.02
C GLY A 115 2.71 5.73 -4.50
N CYS A 116 2.96 5.28 -3.26
CA CYS A 116 4.32 5.24 -2.71
C CYS A 116 5.20 4.23 -3.46
N GLY A 117 4.67 3.05 -3.80
CA GLY A 117 5.38 2.01 -4.53
C GLY A 117 5.84 2.49 -5.91
N THR A 118 4.98 3.18 -6.65
CA THR A 118 5.35 3.81 -7.94
C THR A 118 6.52 4.77 -7.77
N MET A 119 6.45 5.63 -6.74
CA MET A 119 7.49 6.62 -6.46
C MET A 119 8.83 5.96 -6.10
N VAL A 120 8.83 4.94 -5.25
CA VAL A 120 10.06 4.23 -4.84
C VAL A 120 10.70 3.48 -6.01
N LYS A 121 9.89 2.88 -6.89
CA LYS A 121 10.37 2.23 -8.13
C LYS A 121 11.05 3.23 -9.07
N ASP A 122 10.74 4.52 -8.97
CA ASP A 122 11.25 5.60 -9.83
C ASP A 122 12.42 6.40 -9.20
N TYR A 123 12.86 6.07 -8.01
CA TYR A 123 13.93 6.80 -7.31
C TYR A 123 15.23 6.90 -8.13
N ALA A 124 15.59 5.82 -8.86
CA ALA A 124 16.77 5.84 -9.74
C ALA A 124 16.70 6.93 -10.81
N HIS A 125 15.51 7.22 -11.33
CA HIS A 125 15.29 8.30 -12.30
C HIS A 125 15.31 9.67 -11.60
N MET A 126 14.67 9.78 -10.43
CA MET A 126 14.51 11.06 -9.73
C MET A 126 15.81 11.69 -9.23
N VAL A 127 16.77 10.88 -8.83
CA VAL A 127 18.05 11.33 -8.25
C VAL A 127 19.26 10.72 -8.96
N GLY A 128 19.09 10.23 -10.18
CA GLY A 128 20.16 9.59 -10.95
C GLY A 128 21.29 10.57 -11.38
N ASP A 129 21.02 11.87 -11.32
CA ASP A 129 21.98 12.96 -11.53
C ASP A 129 22.82 13.30 -10.27
N ASP A 130 22.47 12.75 -9.11
CA ASP A 130 23.16 12.97 -7.85
C ASP A 130 24.20 11.86 -7.61
N PRO A 131 25.53 12.17 -7.69
CA PRO A 131 26.56 11.15 -7.57
C PRO A 131 26.60 10.45 -6.21
N GLU A 132 26.08 11.08 -5.14
CA GLU A 132 26.00 10.47 -3.81
C GLU A 132 24.83 9.51 -3.70
N LEU A 133 23.72 9.74 -4.44
CA LEU A 133 22.47 9.00 -4.30
C LEU A 133 22.22 8.00 -5.42
N ALA A 134 22.79 8.21 -6.62
CA ALA A 134 22.50 7.40 -7.81
C ALA A 134 22.66 5.89 -7.57
N GLY A 135 23.74 5.48 -6.90
CA GLY A 135 24.04 4.07 -6.64
C GLY A 135 23.01 3.41 -5.71
N ILE A 136 22.67 4.06 -4.60
CA ILE A 136 21.68 3.53 -3.67
C ILE A 136 20.28 3.62 -4.25
N ALA A 137 19.94 4.68 -4.99
CA ALA A 137 18.64 4.83 -5.63
C ALA A 137 18.39 3.71 -6.67
N ALA A 138 19.39 3.38 -7.48
CA ALA A 138 19.30 2.25 -8.43
C ALA A 138 19.04 0.91 -7.70
N ARG A 139 19.76 0.65 -6.61
CA ARG A 139 19.56 -0.55 -5.78
C ARG A 139 18.18 -0.59 -5.15
N VAL A 140 17.70 0.53 -4.59
CA VAL A 140 16.37 0.65 -3.99
C VAL A 140 15.27 0.43 -5.02
N SER A 141 15.35 1.09 -6.19
CA SER A 141 14.37 0.92 -7.27
C SER A 141 14.29 -0.53 -7.76
N ALA A 142 15.44 -1.22 -7.87
CA ALA A 142 15.50 -2.64 -8.27
C ALA A 142 14.86 -3.58 -7.23
N LEU A 143 14.97 -3.27 -5.94
CA LEU A 143 14.40 -4.06 -4.84
C LEU A 143 12.95 -3.68 -4.50
N ALA A 144 12.45 -2.55 -5.03
CA ALA A 144 11.10 -2.06 -4.73
C ALA A 144 10.03 -3.01 -5.26
N ARG A 145 9.11 -3.42 -4.38
CA ARG A 145 7.98 -4.32 -4.67
C ARG A 145 6.72 -3.81 -4.00
N ASP A 146 5.59 -3.98 -4.68
CA ASP A 146 4.30 -3.91 -4.01
C ASP A 146 4.13 -5.11 -3.07
N VAL A 147 3.39 -4.93 -1.97
CA VAL A 147 3.14 -6.01 -1.02
C VAL A 147 2.51 -7.24 -1.67
N SER A 148 1.70 -7.06 -2.72
CA SER A 148 1.10 -8.16 -3.46
C SER A 148 2.13 -8.98 -4.24
N GLU A 149 3.17 -8.35 -4.79
CA GLU A 149 4.27 -9.04 -5.48
C GLU A 149 5.05 -9.94 -4.52
N VAL A 150 5.32 -9.44 -3.30
CA VAL A 150 6.06 -10.22 -2.30
C VAL A 150 5.25 -11.41 -1.78
N ILE A 151 3.94 -11.21 -1.54
CA ILE A 151 3.07 -12.29 -1.05
C ILE A 151 2.89 -13.38 -2.09
N ALA A 152 2.77 -13.02 -3.37
CA ALA A 152 2.59 -13.99 -4.47
C ALA A 152 3.77 -14.96 -4.63
N ASP A 153 4.97 -14.58 -4.19
CA ASP A 153 6.16 -15.42 -4.19
C ASP A 153 6.23 -16.38 -2.98
N LEU A 154 5.20 -16.40 -2.12
CA LEU A 154 5.19 -17.10 -0.85
C LEU A 154 3.99 -18.08 -0.76
N PRO A 155 4.06 -19.13 0.06
CA PRO A 155 3.01 -20.14 0.16
C PRO A 155 1.77 -19.62 0.94
N LEU A 156 1.05 -18.64 0.39
CA LEU A 156 -0.09 -17.98 1.05
C LEU A 156 -1.17 -18.97 1.50
N ALA A 157 -1.49 -19.95 0.67
CA ALA A 157 -2.50 -20.97 1.00
C ALA A 157 -2.20 -21.73 2.30
N GLY A 158 -0.91 -21.86 2.66
CA GLY A 158 -0.49 -22.55 3.89
C GLY A 158 -0.83 -21.85 5.20
N ILE A 159 -1.23 -20.59 5.16
CA ILE A 159 -1.58 -19.80 6.35
C ILE A 159 -3.05 -19.36 6.40
N VAL A 160 -3.85 -19.72 5.38
CA VAL A 160 -5.27 -19.39 5.29
C VAL A 160 -6.08 -20.24 6.29
N THR A 161 -6.95 -19.58 7.07
CA THR A 161 -7.85 -20.28 7.98
C THR A 161 -9.04 -20.89 7.23
N PRO A 162 -9.56 -22.07 7.63
CA PRO A 162 -10.73 -22.65 6.99
C PRO A 162 -11.95 -21.73 7.00
N ALA A 163 -12.69 -21.69 5.90
CA ALA A 163 -13.96 -20.98 5.75
C ALA A 163 -14.91 -21.84 4.91
N PRO A 164 -15.56 -22.87 5.50
CA PRO A 164 -16.39 -23.83 4.75
C PRO A 164 -17.53 -23.20 3.96
N GLU A 165 -18.10 -22.09 4.46
CA GLU A 165 -19.18 -21.34 3.79
C GLU A 165 -18.66 -20.26 2.83
N GLY A 166 -17.34 -20.19 2.62
CA GLY A 166 -16.67 -19.11 1.88
C GLY A 166 -16.56 -17.82 2.70
N ARG A 167 -15.93 -16.80 2.09
CA ARG A 167 -15.70 -15.49 2.73
C ARG A 167 -16.60 -14.39 2.17
N GLY A 168 -17.54 -14.76 1.31
CA GLY A 168 -18.41 -13.82 0.60
C GLY A 168 -17.73 -13.14 -0.58
N SER A 169 -18.43 -12.20 -1.19
CA SER A 169 -17.95 -11.47 -2.36
C SER A 169 -17.36 -10.12 -2.00
N ILE A 170 -16.34 -9.74 -2.77
CA ILE A 170 -15.60 -8.48 -2.61
C ILE A 170 -15.39 -7.81 -3.98
N THR A 171 -15.65 -6.52 -4.09
CA THR A 171 -15.30 -5.75 -5.29
C THR A 171 -13.87 -5.24 -5.17
N TYR A 172 -13.04 -5.52 -6.17
CA TYR A 172 -11.67 -5.01 -6.19
C TYR A 172 -11.60 -3.69 -6.98
N HIS A 173 -11.22 -2.61 -6.30
CA HIS A 173 -10.87 -1.34 -6.94
C HIS A 173 -9.38 -1.33 -7.27
N SER A 174 -9.06 -1.41 -8.56
CA SER A 174 -7.68 -1.32 -9.05
C SER A 174 -7.19 0.12 -8.98
N ALA A 175 -6.24 0.40 -8.10
CA ALA A 175 -5.64 1.73 -7.99
C ALA A 175 -4.84 2.07 -9.26
N CYS A 176 -5.01 3.29 -9.80
CA CYS A 176 -4.34 3.73 -11.03
C CYS A 176 -2.80 3.65 -10.95
N SER A 177 -2.22 4.00 -9.80
CA SER A 177 -0.79 3.86 -9.55
C SER A 177 -0.31 2.41 -9.56
N LEU A 178 -1.15 1.44 -9.19
CA LEU A 178 -0.81 0.03 -9.25
C LEU A 178 -0.91 -0.50 -10.68
N GLN A 179 -2.10 -0.32 -11.31
CA GLN A 179 -2.34 -0.88 -12.65
C GLN A 179 -1.55 -0.19 -13.76
N HIS A 180 -1.46 1.14 -13.74
CA HIS A 180 -0.79 1.91 -14.80
C HIS A 180 0.66 2.26 -14.44
N GLY A 181 0.93 2.65 -13.19
CA GLY A 181 2.26 3.01 -12.73
C GLY A 181 3.18 1.81 -12.58
N GLN A 182 2.72 0.78 -11.86
CA GLN A 182 3.53 -0.42 -11.58
C GLN A 182 3.26 -1.60 -12.52
N LYS A 183 2.23 -1.51 -13.40
CA LYS A 183 1.81 -2.58 -14.33
C LYS A 183 1.34 -3.87 -13.63
N ILE A 184 0.83 -3.73 -12.40
CA ILE A 184 0.27 -4.83 -11.61
C ILE A 184 -1.26 -4.77 -11.75
N HIS A 185 -1.84 -5.69 -12.52
CA HIS A 185 -3.27 -5.70 -12.85
C HIS A 185 -4.06 -6.72 -12.01
N ASP A 186 -3.77 -8.00 -12.19
CA ASP A 186 -4.60 -9.10 -11.68
C ASP A 186 -4.12 -9.69 -10.36
N LEU A 187 -2.89 -9.47 -10.00
CA LEU A 187 -2.23 -10.12 -8.87
C LEU A 187 -2.98 -9.93 -7.54
N PRO A 188 -3.43 -8.72 -7.14
CA PRO A 188 -4.20 -8.57 -5.91
C PRO A 188 -5.52 -9.33 -5.92
N MET A 189 -6.19 -9.45 -7.09
CA MET A 189 -7.42 -10.23 -7.24
C MET A 189 -7.15 -11.73 -7.12
N GLN A 190 -6.04 -12.21 -7.67
CA GLN A 190 -5.61 -13.60 -7.55
C GLN A 190 -5.38 -13.96 -6.07
N LEU A 191 -4.66 -13.12 -5.33
CA LEU A 191 -4.44 -13.31 -3.89
C LEU A 191 -5.73 -13.32 -3.09
N LEU A 192 -6.68 -12.42 -3.39
CA LEU A 192 -8.00 -12.43 -2.73
C LEU A 192 -8.79 -13.72 -3.01
N ARG A 193 -8.73 -14.23 -4.25
CA ARG A 193 -9.35 -15.53 -4.61
C ARG A 193 -8.67 -16.69 -3.90
N GLU A 194 -7.35 -16.68 -3.84
CA GLU A 194 -6.56 -17.72 -3.15
C GLU A 194 -6.93 -17.83 -1.68
N VAL A 195 -7.23 -16.71 -1.02
CA VAL A 195 -7.68 -16.74 0.38
C VAL A 195 -9.19 -16.94 0.54
N GLY A 196 -9.94 -17.21 -0.54
CA GLY A 196 -11.32 -17.70 -0.51
C GLY A 196 -12.42 -16.65 -0.72
N TYR A 197 -12.11 -15.44 -1.21
CA TYR A 197 -13.13 -14.46 -1.61
C TYR A 197 -13.60 -14.67 -3.05
N GLU A 198 -14.89 -14.44 -3.30
CA GLU A 198 -15.43 -14.24 -4.64
C GLU A 198 -15.09 -12.81 -5.10
N VAL A 199 -14.16 -12.65 -6.02
CA VAL A 199 -13.68 -11.32 -6.44
C VAL A 199 -14.43 -10.83 -7.68
N LYS A 200 -15.12 -9.69 -7.52
CA LYS A 200 -15.84 -8.97 -8.58
C LYS A 200 -15.04 -7.74 -9.03
N GLN A 201 -15.21 -7.36 -10.28
CA GLN A 201 -14.66 -6.11 -10.81
C GLN A 201 -15.80 -5.12 -11.08
N PRO A 202 -15.60 -3.82 -10.79
CA PRO A 202 -16.56 -2.80 -11.18
C PRO A 202 -16.51 -2.60 -12.70
N VAL A 203 -17.60 -2.09 -13.27
CA VAL A 203 -17.59 -1.54 -14.63
C VAL A 203 -16.54 -0.41 -14.67
N GLU A 204 -15.87 -0.24 -15.81
CA GLU A 204 -14.77 0.74 -15.97
C GLU A 204 -13.67 0.58 -14.89
N PRO A 205 -13.03 -0.58 -14.77
CA PRO A 205 -12.06 -0.85 -13.72
C PRO A 205 -10.87 0.11 -13.78
N HIS A 206 -10.52 0.61 -14.98
CA HIS A 206 -9.44 1.56 -15.24
C HIS A 206 -9.71 2.99 -14.73
N LEU A 207 -10.98 3.35 -14.45
CA LEU A 207 -11.36 4.70 -14.04
C LEU A 207 -10.73 5.05 -12.68
N CYS A 208 -10.15 6.26 -12.58
CA CYS A 208 -9.61 6.80 -11.35
C CYS A 208 -10.69 7.00 -10.27
N CYS A 209 -10.32 6.85 -9.00
CA CYS A 209 -11.20 7.16 -7.86
C CYS A 209 -11.37 8.67 -7.61
N GLY A 210 -10.56 9.52 -8.25
CA GLY A 210 -10.55 10.96 -8.05
C GLY A 210 -9.57 11.46 -6.98
N SER A 211 -8.91 10.57 -6.22
CA SER A 211 -7.95 11.00 -5.18
C SER A 211 -6.68 11.63 -5.76
N ALA A 212 -5.97 10.91 -6.64
CA ALA A 212 -4.77 11.34 -7.37
C ALA A 212 -3.81 12.22 -6.55
N GLY A 213 -3.27 11.67 -5.45
CA GLY A 213 -2.41 12.40 -4.52
C GLY A 213 -3.19 13.46 -3.75
N VAL A 214 -3.00 14.73 -4.09
CA VAL A 214 -3.71 15.87 -3.49
C VAL A 214 -4.75 16.50 -4.44
N TYR A 215 -5.01 15.87 -5.59
CA TYR A 215 -5.93 16.40 -6.60
C TYR A 215 -7.35 16.63 -6.06
N ASN A 216 -7.84 15.70 -5.22
CA ASN A 216 -9.15 15.83 -4.58
C ASN A 216 -9.27 17.03 -3.61
N ILE A 217 -8.17 17.62 -3.20
CA ILE A 217 -8.11 18.83 -2.38
C ILE A 217 -8.05 20.07 -3.29
N LEU A 218 -7.26 20.00 -4.36
CA LEU A 218 -7.01 21.12 -5.28
C LEU A 218 -8.13 21.29 -6.32
N GLN A 219 -8.77 20.19 -6.73
CA GLN A 219 -9.83 20.15 -7.75
C GLN A 219 -11.06 19.36 -7.24
N PRO A 220 -11.72 19.82 -6.16
CA PRO A 220 -12.73 19.04 -5.45
C PRO A 220 -13.95 18.66 -6.29
N GLU A 221 -14.40 19.54 -7.20
CA GLU A 221 -15.56 19.28 -8.05
C GLU A 221 -15.31 18.14 -9.05
N MET A 222 -14.17 18.18 -9.74
CA MET A 222 -13.79 17.13 -10.68
C MET A 222 -13.53 15.80 -9.96
N ALA A 223 -12.86 15.86 -8.81
CA ALA A 223 -12.59 14.69 -7.99
C ALA A 223 -13.87 14.04 -7.49
N GLU A 224 -14.88 14.84 -7.10
CA GLU A 224 -16.16 14.33 -6.64
C GLU A 224 -16.96 13.68 -7.80
N GLY A 225 -16.94 14.24 -9.00
CA GLY A 225 -17.55 13.62 -10.18
C GLY A 225 -16.95 12.23 -10.49
N LEU A 226 -15.62 12.11 -10.42
CA LEU A 226 -14.92 10.84 -10.58
C LEU A 226 -15.29 9.85 -9.46
N ARG A 227 -15.34 10.33 -8.21
CA ARG A 227 -15.73 9.54 -7.05
C ARG A 227 -17.14 8.95 -7.20
N GLN A 228 -18.13 9.77 -7.52
CA GLN A 228 -19.51 9.34 -7.67
C GLN A 228 -19.64 8.27 -8.75
N ARG A 229 -19.08 8.50 -9.95
CA ARG A 229 -19.07 7.51 -11.03
C ARG A 229 -18.42 6.19 -10.60
N LYS A 230 -17.29 6.26 -9.87
CA LYS A 230 -16.62 5.06 -9.38
C LYS A 230 -17.46 4.32 -8.33
N LEU A 231 -18.13 5.02 -7.41
CA LEU A 231 -19.01 4.43 -6.41
C LEU A 231 -20.23 3.74 -7.04
N GLU A 232 -20.84 4.38 -8.07
CA GLU A 232 -21.92 3.76 -8.85
C GLU A 232 -21.46 2.45 -9.51
N ASN A 233 -20.27 2.46 -10.12
CA ASN A 233 -19.70 1.27 -10.76
C ASN A 233 -19.39 0.15 -9.75
N ILE A 234 -18.93 0.50 -8.55
CA ILE A 234 -18.69 -0.42 -7.43
C ILE A 234 -20.02 -1.00 -6.93
N SER A 235 -21.04 -0.16 -6.74
CA SER A 235 -22.37 -0.58 -6.29
C SER A 235 -23.01 -1.58 -7.27
N ARG A 236 -22.86 -1.35 -8.57
CA ARG A 236 -23.36 -2.27 -9.61
C ARG A 236 -22.71 -3.66 -9.58
N ALA A 237 -21.48 -3.78 -9.05
CA ALA A 237 -20.85 -5.08 -8.86
C ALA A 237 -21.50 -5.91 -7.74
N GLY A 238 -22.26 -5.29 -6.83
CA GLY A 238 -23.12 -5.93 -5.87
C GLY A 238 -22.40 -6.74 -4.78
N ALA A 239 -21.16 -6.39 -4.43
CA ALA A 239 -20.47 -6.97 -3.28
C ALA A 239 -20.57 -6.06 -2.04
N PRO A 240 -20.69 -6.62 -0.83
CA PRO A 240 -20.83 -5.86 0.41
C PRO A 240 -19.51 -5.26 0.90
N MET A 241 -18.41 -5.59 0.27
CA MET A 241 -17.06 -5.17 0.66
C MET A 241 -16.27 -4.69 -0.55
N VAL A 242 -15.33 -3.76 -0.33
CA VAL A 242 -14.43 -3.26 -1.39
C VAL A 242 -12.98 -3.36 -0.92
N ALA A 243 -12.13 -3.93 -1.77
CA ALA A 243 -10.68 -3.95 -1.57
C ALA A 243 -9.97 -2.96 -2.49
N ALA A 244 -8.95 -2.27 -1.96
CA ALA A 244 -8.08 -1.39 -2.74
C ALA A 244 -6.64 -1.45 -2.22
N GLY A 245 -5.65 -1.18 -3.07
CA GLY A 245 -4.22 -1.21 -2.72
C GLY A 245 -3.61 0.18 -2.49
N ASN A 246 -4.41 1.21 -2.19
CA ASN A 246 -3.90 2.57 -1.99
C ASN A 246 -4.71 3.36 -0.98
N ILE A 247 -4.05 3.90 0.05
CA ILE A 247 -4.71 4.67 1.12
C ILE A 247 -5.50 5.87 0.59
N GLY A 248 -5.01 6.57 -0.45
CA GLY A 248 -5.73 7.68 -1.07
C GLY A 248 -7.06 7.24 -1.70
N CYS A 249 -7.10 6.09 -2.38
CA CYS A 249 -8.32 5.53 -2.94
C CYS A 249 -9.27 5.07 -1.82
N ILE A 250 -8.76 4.46 -0.76
CA ILE A 250 -9.55 4.02 0.39
C ILE A 250 -10.28 5.23 1.00
N GLN A 251 -9.55 6.29 1.34
CA GLN A 251 -10.12 7.51 1.92
C GLN A 251 -11.11 8.23 0.98
N GLN A 252 -10.86 8.16 -0.34
CA GLN A 252 -11.73 8.79 -1.33
C GLN A 252 -13.06 8.06 -1.51
N LEU A 253 -13.05 6.72 -1.42
CA LEU A 253 -14.19 5.87 -1.74
C LEU A 253 -14.93 5.34 -0.51
N ASP A 254 -14.34 5.38 0.70
CA ASP A 254 -14.98 4.88 1.92
C ASP A 254 -16.31 5.60 2.18
N GLY A 255 -17.35 4.83 2.54
CA GLY A 255 -18.70 5.33 2.71
C GLY A 255 -19.65 4.21 3.13
N ASP A 256 -20.82 4.14 2.48
CA ASP A 256 -21.86 3.14 2.79
C ASP A 256 -21.38 1.69 2.62
N ILE A 257 -20.51 1.44 1.65
CA ILE A 257 -19.81 0.16 1.49
C ILE A 257 -18.38 0.35 2.01
N PRO A 258 -17.93 -0.44 3.00
CA PRO A 258 -16.60 -0.28 3.57
C PRO A 258 -15.50 -0.59 2.55
N VAL A 259 -14.57 0.35 2.39
CA VAL A 259 -13.38 0.19 1.55
C VAL A 259 -12.17 -0.04 2.44
N ARG A 260 -11.50 -1.20 2.29
CA ARG A 260 -10.32 -1.54 3.11
C ARG A 260 -9.17 -1.97 2.22
N HIS A 261 -7.98 -1.96 2.79
CA HIS A 261 -6.80 -2.39 2.06
C HIS A 261 -6.84 -3.90 1.78
N THR A 262 -6.42 -4.30 0.58
CA THR A 262 -6.33 -5.73 0.17
C THR A 262 -5.64 -6.59 1.23
N ILE A 263 -4.54 -6.09 1.82
CA ILE A 263 -3.78 -6.81 2.85
C ILE A 263 -4.58 -7.03 4.14
N GLN A 264 -5.55 -6.17 4.48
CA GLN A 264 -6.39 -6.35 5.66
C GLN A 264 -7.36 -7.51 5.47
N TYR A 265 -7.90 -7.69 4.27
CA TYR A 265 -8.74 -8.86 3.93
C TYR A 265 -7.92 -10.16 3.91
N ILE A 266 -6.70 -10.12 3.37
CA ILE A 266 -5.78 -11.27 3.41
C ILE A 266 -5.42 -11.62 4.86
N ASP A 267 -5.09 -10.63 5.69
CA ASP A 267 -4.77 -10.83 7.10
C ASP A 267 -5.95 -11.45 7.86
N TRP A 268 -7.17 -10.94 7.63
CA TRP A 268 -8.39 -11.52 8.20
C TRP A 268 -8.59 -12.97 7.76
N ALA A 269 -8.40 -13.25 6.49
CA ALA A 269 -8.46 -14.61 5.96
C ALA A 269 -7.41 -15.55 6.56
N CYS A 270 -6.30 -15.01 7.02
CA CYS A 270 -5.23 -15.74 7.71
C CYS A 270 -5.39 -15.75 9.26
N GLY A 271 -6.56 -15.40 9.81
CA GLY A 271 -6.83 -15.39 11.25
C GLY A 271 -6.35 -14.11 11.97
N GLY A 272 -6.16 -13.03 11.25
CA GLY A 272 -6.00 -11.68 11.79
C GLY A 272 -7.33 -11.05 12.21
N PRO A 273 -7.31 -9.79 12.70
CA PRO A 273 -8.52 -9.07 13.07
C PRO A 273 -9.47 -8.89 11.88
N PRO A 274 -10.79 -8.76 12.10
CA PRO A 274 -11.75 -8.41 11.05
C PRO A 274 -11.32 -7.13 10.30
N ALA A 275 -11.48 -7.14 8.97
CA ALA A 275 -11.19 -5.99 8.14
C ALA A 275 -12.30 -4.93 8.20
N VAL A 276 -13.54 -5.35 8.49
CA VAL A 276 -14.76 -4.53 8.57
C VAL A 276 -15.44 -4.70 9.91
#